data_c95a70019a1e57999b6af2365bf87f74
#
_entry.id   c95a70019a1e57999b6af2365bf87f74
#
_cell.length_a   1.000
_cell.length_b   1.000
_cell.length_c   1.000
_cell.angle_alpha   90.00
_cell.angle_beta   90.00
_cell.angle_gamma   90.00
#
_symmetry.space_group_name_H-M   'P 1'
#
loop_
_entity.id
_entity.type
_entity.pdbx_description
1 polymer ?
#
loop_
_entity_poly.entity_id
_entity_poly.type
_entity_poly.pdbx_seq_one_letter_code
_entity_poly.pdbx_strand_id
1 'polypeptide(L)'
;MTNFGRLRVHIAPVGFQFRRVTEPLVKMLADKVYLVTYRENDDARKFVDQVRKELQKYPHVEEQTIYLNLWDLYECLEKFRQIVFNEKQNHVFVNVSTGTKITSIAGMLSCMLWKATPYYAPVAYPKTNEAQPPPTEIVEDPEVLPVYDINKPKRESLQVLDILNKAGGRMRKAQLISELERAGVIRLKDESIVKFTKAAKHSQLRVILDPMELEWNYVKVESNGRRSEVSLTEQGITALRIFGTP
;
A
#
# COMPACT_ATOMS: atom_id res chain seq x y z
N MET A 1 6.73 -29.02 -14.79
CA MET A 1 6.25 -28.02 -13.81
C MET A 1 4.78 -27.79 -14.11
N THR A 2 3.91 -28.32 -13.25
CA THR A 2 2.46 -28.11 -13.34
C THR A 2 2.19 -26.62 -13.15
N ASN A 3 1.66 -26.00 -14.18
CA ASN A 3 1.27 -24.60 -14.15
C ASN A 3 -0.01 -24.49 -13.30
N PHE A 4 0.14 -24.43 -11.98
CA PHE A 4 -0.97 -24.08 -11.11
C PHE A 4 -1.38 -22.66 -11.45
N GLY A 5 -2.61 -22.48 -11.92
CA GLY A 5 -3.15 -21.17 -12.26
C GLY A 5 -2.99 -20.20 -11.08
N ARG A 6 -2.83 -18.91 -11.39
CA ARG A 6 -2.75 -17.85 -10.35
C ARG A 6 -4.05 -17.83 -9.56
N LEU A 7 -3.94 -17.82 -8.23
CA LEU A 7 -5.10 -17.70 -7.36
C LEU A 7 -5.72 -16.30 -7.46
N ARG A 8 -7.02 -16.25 -7.30
CA ARG A 8 -7.79 -15.01 -7.14
C ARG A 8 -7.90 -14.68 -5.66
N VAL A 9 -7.04 -13.78 -5.20
CA VAL A 9 -6.91 -13.38 -3.80
C VAL A 9 -7.63 -12.06 -3.60
N HIS A 10 -8.52 -11.99 -2.64
CA HIS A 10 -9.31 -10.80 -2.35
C HIS A 10 -8.90 -10.16 -1.03
N ILE A 11 -8.78 -8.84 -1.01
CA ILE A 11 -8.72 -8.03 0.21
C ILE A 11 -10.11 -7.41 0.37
N ALA A 12 -10.81 -7.76 1.44
CA ALA A 12 -12.18 -7.34 1.66
C ALA A 12 -12.35 -6.71 3.06
N PRO A 13 -12.36 -5.37 3.15
CA PRO A 13 -12.73 -4.70 4.39
C PRO A 13 -14.16 -5.06 4.78
N VAL A 14 -14.37 -5.47 6.03
CA VAL A 14 -15.70 -5.87 6.52
C VAL A 14 -16.38 -4.65 7.14
N GLY A 15 -17.56 -4.32 6.61
CA GLY A 15 -18.47 -3.30 7.13
C GLY A 15 -19.83 -3.90 7.47
N PHE A 16 -20.82 -3.04 7.64
CA PHE A 16 -22.19 -3.45 8.01
C PHE A 16 -22.90 -4.29 6.93
N GLN A 17 -22.50 -4.14 5.67
CA GLN A 17 -23.14 -4.81 4.52
C GLN A 17 -22.35 -6.07 4.14
N PHE A 18 -22.51 -7.15 4.92
CA PHE A 18 -21.74 -8.38 4.74
C PHE A 18 -21.96 -9.03 3.35
N ARG A 19 -23.14 -8.86 2.73
CA ARG A 19 -23.43 -9.39 1.40
C ARG A 19 -22.56 -8.76 0.31
N ARG A 20 -22.20 -7.48 0.46
CA ARG A 20 -21.24 -6.81 -0.43
C ARG A 20 -19.81 -7.32 -0.28
N VAL A 21 -19.54 -8.13 0.72
CA VAL A 21 -18.30 -8.89 0.86
C VAL A 21 -18.45 -10.26 0.23
N THR A 22 -19.48 -11.02 0.62
CA THR A 22 -19.61 -12.43 0.27
C THR A 22 -20.03 -12.67 -1.19
N GLU A 23 -21.02 -11.92 -1.71
CA GLU A 23 -21.50 -12.14 -3.08
C GLU A 23 -20.45 -11.85 -4.16
N PRO A 24 -19.66 -10.76 -4.09
CA PRO A 24 -18.57 -10.57 -5.02
C PRO A 24 -17.51 -11.67 -4.98
N LEU A 25 -17.18 -12.19 -3.80
CA LEU A 25 -16.23 -13.30 -3.68
C LEU A 25 -16.68 -14.53 -4.47
N VAL A 26 -17.97 -14.84 -4.39
CA VAL A 26 -18.56 -15.97 -5.13
C VAL A 26 -18.61 -15.67 -6.63
N LYS A 27 -19.14 -14.50 -7.03
CA LYS A 27 -19.27 -14.09 -8.43
C LYS A 27 -17.92 -13.99 -9.16
N MET A 28 -16.89 -13.55 -8.46
CA MET A 28 -15.52 -13.43 -8.98
C MET A 28 -14.70 -14.71 -8.77
N LEU A 29 -15.30 -15.77 -8.25
CA LEU A 29 -14.68 -17.08 -8.03
C LEU A 29 -13.38 -16.97 -7.18
N ALA A 30 -13.48 -16.35 -6.02
CA ALA A 30 -12.34 -16.17 -5.12
C ALA A 30 -11.77 -17.52 -4.66
N ASP A 31 -10.43 -17.63 -4.66
CA ASP A 31 -9.72 -18.79 -4.10
C ASP A 31 -9.28 -18.49 -2.66
N LYS A 32 -9.02 -17.21 -2.34
CA LYS A 32 -8.59 -16.76 -1.01
C LYS A 32 -9.13 -15.37 -0.70
N VAL A 33 -9.45 -15.12 0.57
CA VAL A 33 -9.87 -13.81 1.04
C VAL A 33 -9.18 -13.41 2.34
N TYR A 34 -8.71 -12.17 2.37
CA TYR A 34 -8.29 -11.47 3.57
C TYR A 34 -9.44 -10.57 4.04
N LEU A 35 -10.14 -10.99 5.09
CA LEU A 35 -11.16 -10.18 5.74
C LEU A 35 -10.49 -9.14 6.63
N VAL A 36 -10.65 -7.87 6.33
CA VAL A 36 -10.03 -6.77 7.08
C VAL A 36 -11.06 -6.13 7.99
N THR A 37 -10.81 -6.14 9.29
CA THR A 37 -11.78 -5.66 10.29
C THR A 37 -11.08 -4.90 11.44
N TYR A 38 -11.89 -4.26 12.28
CA TYR A 38 -11.41 -3.50 13.43
C TYR A 38 -11.11 -4.39 14.64
N ARG A 39 -10.03 -4.05 15.38
CA ARG A 39 -9.49 -4.90 16.45
C ARG A 39 -10.38 -5.05 17.67
N GLU A 40 -11.14 -4.03 18.03
CA GLU A 40 -11.65 -3.86 19.41
C GLU A 40 -13.17 -3.76 19.50
N ASN A 41 -13.90 -4.06 18.42
CA ASN A 41 -15.34 -3.85 18.42
C ASN A 41 -16.12 -5.16 18.28
N ASP A 42 -16.87 -5.53 19.31
CA ASP A 42 -17.76 -6.69 19.29
C ASP A 42 -18.85 -6.58 18.18
N ASP A 43 -19.27 -5.37 17.83
CA ASP A 43 -20.20 -5.17 16.71
C ASP A 43 -19.58 -5.51 15.36
N ALA A 44 -18.30 -5.20 15.15
CA ALA A 44 -17.58 -5.61 13.92
C ALA A 44 -17.47 -7.13 13.82
N ARG A 45 -17.28 -7.83 14.95
CA ARG A 45 -17.20 -9.29 15.00
C ARG A 45 -18.45 -9.96 14.44
N LYS A 46 -19.64 -9.46 14.76
CA LYS A 46 -20.90 -10.01 14.24
C LYS A 46 -20.96 -10.06 12.72
N PHE A 47 -20.44 -9.03 12.05
CA PHE A 47 -20.42 -8.98 10.58
C PHE A 47 -19.37 -9.92 10.00
N VAL A 48 -18.22 -10.04 10.63
CA VAL A 48 -17.20 -11.05 10.25
C VAL A 48 -17.77 -12.45 10.38
N ASP A 49 -18.47 -12.74 11.47
CA ASP A 49 -19.10 -14.05 11.69
C ASP A 49 -20.21 -14.35 10.68
N GLN A 50 -20.96 -13.33 10.24
CA GLN A 50 -21.91 -13.49 9.13
C GLN A 50 -21.21 -13.81 7.81
N VAL A 51 -20.12 -13.11 7.50
CA VAL A 51 -19.30 -13.41 6.30
C VAL A 51 -18.78 -14.83 6.38
N ARG A 52 -18.21 -15.25 7.50
CA ARG A 52 -17.69 -16.62 7.70
C ARG A 52 -18.77 -17.68 7.53
N LYS A 53 -19.96 -17.46 8.10
CA LYS A 53 -21.10 -18.37 7.96
C LYS A 53 -21.50 -18.54 6.49
N GLU A 54 -21.49 -17.48 5.70
CA GLU A 54 -21.76 -17.57 4.26
C GLU A 54 -20.63 -18.30 3.52
N LEU A 55 -19.38 -18.02 3.86
CA LEU A 55 -18.20 -18.66 3.22
C LEU A 55 -18.12 -20.17 3.53
N GLN A 56 -18.72 -20.66 4.62
CA GLN A 56 -18.81 -22.11 4.87
C GLN A 56 -19.50 -22.89 3.74
N LYS A 57 -20.34 -22.22 2.93
CA LYS A 57 -20.94 -22.83 1.74
C LYS A 57 -19.94 -23.03 0.58
N TYR A 58 -18.77 -22.39 0.68
CA TYR A 58 -17.72 -22.37 -0.33
C TYR A 58 -16.38 -22.80 0.28
N PRO A 59 -16.23 -24.10 0.64
CA PRO A 59 -15.08 -24.59 1.40
C PRO A 59 -13.74 -24.53 0.65
N HIS A 60 -13.76 -24.20 -0.64
CA HIS A 60 -12.56 -23.96 -1.44
C HIS A 60 -11.96 -22.56 -1.22
N VAL A 61 -12.71 -21.62 -0.63
CA VAL A 61 -12.23 -20.26 -0.37
C VAL A 61 -11.46 -20.25 0.96
N GLU A 62 -10.14 -20.07 0.87
CA GLU A 62 -9.31 -19.89 2.07
C GLU A 62 -9.63 -18.52 2.69
N GLU A 63 -9.99 -18.49 3.97
CA GLU A 63 -10.27 -17.26 4.72
C GLU A 63 -9.14 -16.95 5.71
N GLN A 64 -8.70 -15.70 5.73
CA GLN A 64 -7.79 -15.16 6.72
C GLN A 64 -8.30 -13.81 7.23
N THR A 65 -8.51 -13.67 8.55
CA THR A 65 -8.94 -12.39 9.13
C THR A 65 -7.74 -11.56 9.61
N ILE A 66 -7.77 -10.28 9.27
CA ILE A 66 -6.77 -9.28 9.64
C ILE A 66 -7.43 -8.18 10.45
N TYR A 67 -6.85 -7.89 11.61
CA TYR A 67 -7.29 -6.84 12.51
C TYR A 67 -6.38 -5.63 12.42
N LEU A 68 -6.97 -4.45 12.17
CA LEU A 68 -6.26 -3.17 12.12
C LEU A 68 -7.19 -2.00 12.42
N ASN A 69 -6.63 -0.80 12.58
CA ASN A 69 -7.43 0.41 12.69
C ASN A 69 -7.92 0.86 11.30
N LEU A 70 -9.20 0.64 11.01
CA LEU A 70 -9.84 0.96 9.73
C LEU A 70 -9.95 2.47 9.44
N TRP A 71 -9.64 3.32 10.41
CA TRP A 71 -9.63 4.80 10.27
C TRP A 71 -8.22 5.36 10.12
N ASP A 72 -7.17 4.54 10.26
CA ASP A 72 -5.79 4.92 9.98
C ASP A 72 -5.42 4.55 8.53
N LEU A 73 -5.33 5.58 7.67
CA LEU A 73 -4.98 5.41 6.26
C LEU A 73 -3.63 4.70 6.08
N TYR A 74 -2.64 5.05 6.89
CA TYR A 74 -1.29 4.51 6.74
C TYR A 74 -1.20 3.07 7.22
N GLU A 75 -1.88 2.71 8.30
CA GLU A 75 -1.97 1.31 8.75
C GLU A 75 -2.67 0.44 7.71
N CYS A 76 -3.76 0.95 7.11
CA CYS A 76 -4.44 0.26 6.02
C CYS A 76 -3.53 0.07 4.79
N LEU A 77 -2.84 1.13 4.35
CA LEU A 77 -1.93 1.07 3.21
C LEU A 77 -0.78 0.10 3.46
N GLU A 78 -0.16 0.16 4.64
CA GLU A 78 0.94 -0.74 5.00
C GLU A 78 0.50 -2.20 4.96
N LYS A 79 -0.67 -2.50 5.53
CA LYS A 79 -1.19 -3.86 5.56
C LYS A 79 -1.60 -4.37 4.19
N PHE A 80 -2.27 -3.55 3.39
CA PHE A 80 -2.63 -3.91 2.02
C PHE A 80 -1.39 -4.14 1.16
N ARG A 81 -0.35 -3.30 1.33
CA ARG A 81 0.94 -3.51 0.70
C ARG A 81 1.53 -4.88 1.06
N GLN A 82 1.57 -5.23 2.36
CA GLN A 82 2.10 -6.51 2.82
C GLN A 82 1.37 -7.68 2.15
N ILE A 83 0.04 -7.63 2.08
CA ILE A 83 -0.77 -8.67 1.42
C ILE A 83 -0.42 -8.75 -0.06
N VAL A 84 -0.44 -7.62 -0.79
CA VAL A 84 -0.13 -7.60 -2.24
C VAL A 84 1.26 -8.15 -2.52
N PHE A 85 2.26 -7.84 -1.70
CA PHE A 85 3.62 -8.37 -1.88
C PHE A 85 3.73 -9.85 -1.52
N ASN A 86 3.03 -10.33 -0.50
CA ASN A 86 3.00 -11.74 -0.15
C ASN A 86 2.31 -12.57 -1.25
N GLU A 87 1.30 -11.99 -1.89
CA GLU A 87 0.51 -12.63 -2.95
C GLU A 87 0.98 -12.25 -4.38
N LYS A 88 2.22 -11.79 -4.55
CA LYS A 88 2.77 -11.27 -5.82
C LYS A 88 2.70 -12.24 -7.01
N GLN A 89 2.54 -13.54 -6.76
CA GLN A 89 2.38 -14.56 -7.78
C GLN A 89 0.91 -14.75 -8.20
N ASN A 90 -0.02 -14.16 -7.47
CA ASN A 90 -1.46 -14.31 -7.61
C ASN A 90 -2.10 -13.05 -8.20
N HIS A 91 -3.39 -13.14 -8.57
CA HIS A 91 -4.20 -11.98 -8.91
C HIS A 91 -4.83 -11.42 -7.64
N VAL A 92 -4.44 -10.21 -7.23
CA VAL A 92 -4.97 -9.58 -6.02
C VAL A 92 -6.06 -8.58 -6.41
N PHE A 93 -7.25 -8.79 -5.84
CA PHE A 93 -8.41 -7.92 -5.97
C PHE A 93 -8.69 -7.21 -4.65
N VAL A 94 -9.13 -5.95 -4.69
CA VAL A 94 -9.46 -5.16 -3.49
C VAL A 94 -10.89 -4.69 -3.57
N ASN A 95 -11.71 -5.10 -2.61
CA ASN A 95 -13.07 -4.62 -2.45
C ASN A 95 -13.05 -3.19 -1.86
N VAL A 96 -13.45 -2.21 -2.66
CA VAL A 96 -13.55 -0.81 -2.22
C VAL A 96 -14.99 -0.38 -1.90
N SER A 97 -15.92 -1.34 -1.89
CA SER A 97 -17.35 -1.09 -1.63
C SER A 97 -17.70 -1.03 -0.16
N THR A 98 -16.88 -1.65 0.69
CA THR A 98 -17.19 -1.95 2.09
C THR A 98 -16.11 -1.46 3.04
N GLY A 99 -16.38 -1.54 4.34
CA GLY A 99 -15.51 -0.99 5.36
C GLY A 99 -15.77 0.50 5.60
N THR A 100 -14.74 1.25 5.90
CA THR A 100 -14.80 2.72 6.07
C THR A 100 -14.43 3.43 4.77
N LYS A 101 -14.72 4.73 4.66
CA LYS A 101 -14.22 5.54 3.54
C LYS A 101 -12.69 5.51 3.45
N ILE A 102 -12.01 5.45 4.60
CA ILE A 102 -10.55 5.36 4.66
C ILE A 102 -10.04 4.05 4.06
N THR A 103 -10.67 2.91 4.37
CA THR A 103 -10.29 1.62 3.76
C THR A 103 -10.54 1.58 2.26
N SER A 104 -11.60 2.24 1.77
CA SER A 104 -11.86 2.36 0.33
C SER A 104 -10.79 3.20 -0.37
N ILE A 105 -10.39 4.34 0.23
CA ILE A 105 -9.29 5.18 -0.27
C ILE A 105 -7.98 4.40 -0.25
N ALA A 106 -7.66 3.74 0.87
CA ALA A 106 -6.47 2.91 0.99
C ALA A 106 -6.45 1.79 -0.07
N GLY A 107 -7.59 1.16 -0.32
CA GLY A 107 -7.77 0.13 -1.34
C GLY A 107 -7.46 0.65 -2.74
N MET A 108 -8.06 1.76 -3.14
CA MET A 108 -7.77 2.40 -4.43
C MET A 108 -6.30 2.78 -4.58
N LEU A 109 -5.73 3.44 -3.58
CA LEU A 109 -4.31 3.82 -3.59
C LEU A 109 -3.40 2.59 -3.67
N SER A 110 -3.71 1.52 -2.94
CA SER A 110 -2.96 0.26 -2.99
C SER A 110 -2.95 -0.36 -4.38
N CYS A 111 -4.10 -0.34 -5.06
CA CYS A 111 -4.21 -0.85 -6.43
C CYS A 111 -3.35 -0.03 -7.41
N MET A 112 -3.38 1.29 -7.31
CA MET A 112 -2.58 2.19 -8.13
C MET A 112 -1.08 2.07 -7.83
N LEU A 113 -0.71 1.88 -6.55
CA LEU A 113 0.69 1.81 -6.10
C LEU A 113 1.33 0.43 -6.36
N TRP A 114 0.59 -0.66 -6.16
CA TRP A 114 1.17 -2.02 -6.15
C TRP A 114 0.53 -2.98 -7.14
N LYS A 115 -0.28 -2.45 -8.10
CA LYS A 115 -0.85 -3.21 -9.22
C LYS A 115 -1.82 -4.32 -8.81
N ALA A 116 -2.62 -4.09 -7.78
CA ALA A 116 -3.81 -4.87 -7.50
C ALA A 116 -5.00 -4.34 -8.31
N THR A 117 -6.10 -5.07 -8.32
CA THR A 117 -7.30 -4.73 -9.10
C THR A 117 -8.43 -4.30 -8.15
N PRO A 118 -8.86 -3.04 -8.16
CA PRO A 118 -9.98 -2.61 -7.34
C PRO A 118 -11.30 -3.01 -7.98
N TYR A 119 -12.27 -3.39 -7.16
CA TYR A 119 -13.65 -3.58 -7.62
C TYR A 119 -14.65 -2.96 -6.66
N TYR A 120 -15.77 -2.55 -7.21
CA TYR A 120 -16.91 -2.01 -6.50
C TYR A 120 -18.12 -2.92 -6.71
N ALA A 121 -18.85 -3.22 -5.64
CA ALA A 121 -20.09 -3.98 -5.67
C ALA A 121 -21.27 -3.02 -5.46
N PRO A 122 -21.98 -2.62 -6.54
CA PRO A 122 -23.15 -1.76 -6.44
C PRO A 122 -24.26 -2.43 -5.64
N VAL A 123 -25.16 -1.62 -5.07
CA VAL A 123 -26.35 -2.08 -4.39
C VAL A 123 -27.56 -1.39 -4.98
N ALA A 124 -28.50 -2.17 -5.48
CA ALA A 124 -29.83 -1.69 -5.82
C ALA A 124 -30.76 -1.80 -4.61
N TYR A 125 -31.47 -0.73 -4.34
CA TYR A 125 -32.54 -0.72 -3.35
C TYR A 125 -33.87 -0.86 -4.08
N PRO A 126 -34.73 -1.83 -3.72
CA PRO A 126 -36.07 -1.91 -4.30
C PRO A 126 -36.80 -0.59 -4.11
N LYS A 127 -37.40 -0.08 -5.17
CA LYS A 127 -38.25 1.11 -5.09
C LYS A 127 -39.52 0.74 -4.31
N THR A 128 -39.54 1.02 -3.02
CA THR A 128 -40.76 0.89 -2.19
C THR A 128 -41.36 2.29 -2.03
N ASN A 129 -42.66 2.40 -2.20
CA ASN A 129 -43.40 3.64 -1.95
C ASN A 129 -43.59 3.90 -0.43
N GLU A 130 -43.03 3.09 0.43
CA GLU A 130 -43.12 3.17 1.87
C GLU A 130 -41.86 3.73 2.50
N ALA A 131 -42.04 4.57 3.53
CA ALA A 131 -40.95 5.22 4.27
C ALA A 131 -40.11 4.25 5.14
N GLN A 132 -40.13 2.96 4.86
CA GLN A 132 -39.31 1.96 5.55
C GLN A 132 -38.08 1.61 4.71
N PRO A 133 -36.89 1.40 5.34
CA PRO A 133 -35.73 0.95 4.61
C PRO A 133 -36.05 -0.39 3.93
N PRO A 134 -35.61 -0.58 2.68
CA PRO A 134 -35.88 -1.80 1.94
C PRO A 134 -35.35 -3.01 2.71
N PRO A 135 -36.14 -4.07 2.84
CA PRO A 135 -35.79 -5.21 3.69
C PRO A 135 -34.64 -6.05 3.17
N THR A 136 -34.20 -5.84 1.92
CA THR A 136 -33.13 -6.65 1.34
C THR A 136 -32.34 -5.82 0.31
N GLU A 137 -31.06 -5.64 0.58
CA GLU A 137 -30.11 -5.11 -0.40
C GLU A 137 -29.89 -6.16 -1.51
N ILE A 138 -29.96 -5.73 -2.75
CA ILE A 138 -29.61 -6.56 -3.91
C ILE A 138 -28.21 -6.14 -4.33
N VAL A 139 -27.23 -7.01 -4.13
CA VAL A 139 -25.86 -6.76 -4.58
C VAL A 139 -25.78 -7.10 -6.07
N GLU A 140 -25.46 -6.10 -6.86
CA GLU A 140 -25.26 -6.22 -8.29
C GLU A 140 -23.92 -6.89 -8.63
N ASP A 141 -23.63 -7.05 -9.92
CA ASP A 141 -22.36 -7.62 -10.34
C ASP A 141 -21.20 -6.66 -10.02
N PRO A 142 -20.08 -7.18 -9.48
CA PRO A 142 -18.95 -6.35 -9.15
C PRO A 142 -18.32 -5.74 -10.40
N GLU A 143 -18.09 -4.43 -10.35
CA GLU A 143 -17.47 -3.65 -11.41
C GLU A 143 -15.99 -3.44 -11.08
N VAL A 144 -15.11 -3.81 -12.00
CA VAL A 144 -13.68 -3.50 -11.91
C VAL A 144 -13.50 -2.02 -12.19
N LEU A 145 -12.84 -1.32 -11.27
CA LEU A 145 -12.59 0.11 -11.41
C LEU A 145 -11.27 0.38 -12.14
N PRO A 146 -11.19 1.49 -12.90
CA PRO A 146 -9.96 1.87 -13.57
C PRO A 146 -8.88 2.26 -12.54
N VAL A 147 -7.63 1.93 -12.85
CA VAL A 147 -6.45 2.33 -12.08
C VAL A 147 -5.50 3.11 -12.97
N TYR A 148 -4.77 4.05 -12.36
CA TYR A 148 -3.74 4.83 -13.01
C TYR A 148 -2.41 4.62 -12.27
N ASP A 149 -1.32 4.58 -13.01
CA ASP A 149 0.00 4.46 -12.40
C ASP A 149 0.36 5.75 -11.66
N ILE A 150 0.70 5.61 -10.38
CA ILE A 150 1.21 6.71 -9.55
C ILE A 150 2.75 6.68 -9.61
N ASN A 151 3.36 7.85 -9.86
CA ASN A 151 4.80 7.98 -9.79
C ASN A 151 5.30 7.67 -8.38
N LYS A 152 6.20 6.69 -8.29
CA LYS A 152 6.81 6.28 -7.02
C LYS A 152 8.20 6.89 -6.89
N PRO A 153 8.65 7.11 -5.64
CA PRO A 153 10.03 7.48 -5.41
C PRO A 153 10.98 6.42 -6.01
N LYS A 154 12.06 6.87 -6.61
CA LYS A 154 13.09 5.95 -7.12
C LYS A 154 13.72 5.15 -5.97
N ARG A 155 14.25 3.98 -6.29
CA ARG A 155 14.91 3.11 -5.31
C ARG A 155 16.01 3.84 -4.54
N GLU A 156 16.78 4.65 -5.24
CA GLU A 156 17.86 5.47 -4.66
C GLU A 156 17.34 6.46 -3.63
N SER A 157 16.20 7.11 -3.92
CA SER A 157 15.55 8.02 -2.98
C SER A 157 15.07 7.28 -1.72
N LEU A 158 14.46 6.11 -1.88
CA LEU A 158 14.04 5.29 -0.73
C LEU A 158 15.23 4.82 0.13
N GLN A 159 16.36 4.50 -0.50
CA GLN A 159 17.60 4.15 0.22
C GLN A 159 18.15 5.35 1.00
N VAL A 160 18.09 6.56 0.45
CA VAL A 160 18.45 7.80 1.20
C VAL A 160 17.54 7.97 2.42
N LEU A 161 16.22 7.81 2.25
CA LEU A 161 15.27 7.93 3.36
C LEU A 161 15.53 6.87 4.45
N ASP A 162 15.80 5.63 4.08
CA ASP A 162 16.10 4.54 5.01
C ASP A 162 17.38 4.79 5.81
N ILE A 163 18.46 5.21 5.11
CA ILE A 163 19.74 5.56 5.75
C ILE A 163 19.55 6.72 6.74
N LEU A 164 18.84 7.77 6.36
CA LEU A 164 18.57 8.90 7.24
C LEU A 164 17.73 8.49 8.44
N ASN A 165 16.70 7.67 8.22
CA ASN A 165 15.84 7.18 9.31
C ASN A 165 16.62 6.36 10.34
N LYS A 166 17.48 5.45 9.89
CA LYS A 166 18.35 4.64 10.74
C LYS A 166 19.39 5.49 11.52
N ALA A 167 19.76 6.64 10.97
CA ALA A 167 20.67 7.59 11.60
C ALA A 167 20.01 8.61 12.54
N GLY A 168 18.73 8.43 12.87
CA GLY A 168 17.99 9.36 13.74
C GLY A 168 17.42 10.58 13.02
N GLY A 169 17.18 10.49 11.72
CA GLY A 169 16.47 11.48 10.91
C GLY A 169 17.36 12.54 10.28
N ARG A 170 18.65 12.60 10.57
CA ARG A 170 19.58 13.58 9.96
C ARG A 170 21.01 13.06 9.86
N MET A 171 21.74 13.56 8.86
CA MET A 171 23.13 13.17 8.62
C MET A 171 23.88 14.23 7.82
N ARG A 172 25.19 14.35 8.05
CA ARG A 172 26.04 15.20 7.21
C ARG A 172 26.15 14.64 5.79
N LYS A 173 26.13 15.51 4.76
CA LYS A 173 26.25 15.08 3.35
C LYS A 173 27.45 14.16 3.11
N ALA A 174 28.58 14.42 3.73
CA ALA A 174 29.78 13.58 3.56
C ALA A 174 29.59 12.15 4.09
N GLN A 175 28.91 12.00 5.23
CA GLN A 175 28.58 10.69 5.81
C GLN A 175 27.53 9.97 4.94
N LEU A 176 26.50 10.70 4.48
CA LEU A 176 25.47 10.15 3.59
C LEU A 176 26.08 9.61 2.29
N ILE A 177 27.05 10.33 1.67
CA ILE A 177 27.78 9.83 0.52
C ILE A 177 28.46 8.49 0.84
N SER A 178 29.16 8.39 1.97
CA SER A 178 29.85 7.15 2.35
C SER A 178 28.90 5.98 2.56
N GLU A 179 27.73 6.21 3.17
CA GLU A 179 26.71 5.17 3.33
C GLU A 179 26.09 4.75 1.99
N LEU A 180 25.84 5.71 1.09
CA LEU A 180 25.31 5.42 -0.24
C LEU A 180 26.32 4.69 -1.14
N GLU A 181 27.62 4.92 -0.95
CA GLU A 181 28.69 4.14 -1.59
C GLU A 181 28.68 2.69 -1.09
N ARG A 182 28.61 2.48 0.23
CA ARG A 182 28.49 1.13 0.82
C ARG A 182 27.25 0.40 0.34
N ALA A 183 26.14 1.11 0.20
CA ALA A 183 24.88 0.59 -0.33
C ALA A 183 24.91 0.37 -1.86
N GLY A 184 25.97 0.78 -2.54
CA GLY A 184 26.10 0.66 -3.99
C GLY A 184 25.18 1.57 -4.79
N VAL A 185 24.66 2.64 -4.21
CA VAL A 185 23.83 3.66 -4.86
C VAL A 185 24.69 4.64 -5.65
N ILE A 186 25.73 5.15 -5.00
CA ILE A 186 26.77 5.96 -5.65
C ILE A 186 27.87 5.01 -6.10
N ARG A 187 28.01 4.83 -7.41
CA ARG A 187 29.00 3.92 -8.02
C ARG A 187 29.92 4.66 -8.97
N LEU A 188 31.16 4.24 -9.02
CA LEU A 188 32.11 4.58 -10.08
C LEU A 188 31.69 3.83 -11.36
N LYS A 189 31.52 4.52 -12.46
CA LYS A 189 31.28 3.90 -13.78
C LYS A 189 32.53 3.23 -14.36
N ASP A 190 33.70 3.59 -13.86
CA ASP A 190 34.97 3.09 -14.36
C ASP A 190 36.02 3.06 -13.23
N GLU A 191 36.47 1.86 -12.85
CA GLU A 191 37.48 1.66 -11.81
C GLU A 191 38.87 2.14 -12.25
N SER A 192 39.07 2.41 -13.54
CA SER A 192 40.33 2.84 -14.10
C SER A 192 40.66 4.32 -13.88
N ILE A 193 39.68 5.15 -13.49
CA ILE A 193 39.86 6.57 -13.22
C ILE A 193 40.06 6.82 -11.73
N VAL A 194 41.30 6.78 -11.29
CA VAL A 194 41.78 6.95 -9.90
C VAL A 194 41.43 8.30 -9.25
N LYS A 195 40.79 9.22 -9.95
CA LYS A 195 40.29 10.49 -9.40
C LYS A 195 38.83 10.72 -9.69
N PHE A 196 37.98 9.83 -9.17
CA PHE A 196 36.61 10.21 -9.01
C PHE A 196 36.55 11.27 -7.90
N THR A 197 36.62 12.49 -8.37
CA THR A 197 36.76 13.64 -7.49
C THR A 197 35.58 13.69 -6.50
N LYS A 198 35.85 14.12 -5.28
CA LYS A 198 34.83 14.44 -4.28
C LYS A 198 33.65 15.23 -4.89
N ALA A 199 33.94 16.06 -5.90
CA ALA A 199 32.96 16.81 -6.67
C ALA A 199 31.96 15.92 -7.43
N ALA A 200 32.37 14.82 -8.05
CA ALA A 200 31.51 13.94 -8.82
C ALA A 200 30.53 13.17 -7.89
N LYS A 201 30.99 12.75 -6.71
CA LYS A 201 30.11 12.12 -5.68
C LYS A 201 29.05 13.10 -5.16
N HIS A 202 29.45 14.35 -4.92
CA HIS A 202 28.52 15.41 -4.54
C HIS A 202 27.50 15.72 -5.65
N SER A 203 27.93 15.68 -6.92
CA SER A 203 27.03 15.85 -8.07
C SER A 203 26.01 14.72 -8.15
N GLN A 204 26.42 13.46 -8.01
CA GLN A 204 25.50 12.32 -7.98
C GLN A 204 24.51 12.40 -6.81
N LEU A 205 24.99 12.73 -5.61
CA LEU A 205 24.12 12.93 -4.45
C LEU A 205 23.10 14.03 -4.72
N ARG A 206 23.50 15.14 -5.36
CA ARG A 206 22.63 16.25 -5.69
C ARG A 206 21.49 15.82 -6.64
N VAL A 207 21.79 15.03 -7.67
CA VAL A 207 20.78 14.49 -8.61
C VAL A 207 19.71 13.67 -7.88
N ILE A 208 20.08 12.99 -6.77
CA ILE A 208 19.12 12.24 -5.95
C ILE A 208 18.35 13.19 -5.02
N LEU A 209 19.04 14.13 -4.35
CA LEU A 209 18.44 14.98 -3.33
C LEU A 209 17.57 16.10 -3.90
N ASP A 210 17.93 16.70 -5.04
CA ASP A 210 17.18 17.83 -5.60
C ASP A 210 15.69 17.53 -5.82
N PRO A 211 15.26 16.42 -6.44
CA PRO A 211 13.85 16.06 -6.53
C PRO A 211 13.22 15.77 -5.14
N MET A 212 13.99 15.16 -4.24
CA MET A 212 13.50 14.83 -2.88
C MET A 212 13.22 16.08 -2.05
N GLU A 213 14.00 17.15 -2.25
CA GLU A 213 13.83 18.42 -1.54
C GLU A 213 12.83 19.32 -2.26
N LEU A 214 12.99 19.53 -3.57
CA LEU A 214 12.28 20.58 -4.31
C LEU A 214 10.88 20.16 -4.79
N GLU A 215 10.69 18.88 -5.15
CA GLU A 215 9.42 18.40 -5.72
C GLU A 215 8.57 17.70 -4.66
N TRP A 216 9.18 16.85 -3.82
CA TRP A 216 8.46 15.96 -2.91
C TRP A 216 8.55 16.37 -1.44
N ASN A 217 9.40 17.32 -1.11
CA ASN A 217 9.63 17.75 0.27
C ASN A 217 9.91 16.57 1.24
N TYR A 218 10.66 15.57 0.79
CA TYR A 218 11.02 14.40 1.61
C TYR A 218 12.22 14.64 2.52
N VAL A 219 13.10 15.53 2.11
CA VAL A 219 14.27 15.93 2.86
C VAL A 219 14.43 17.44 2.85
N LYS A 220 15.14 17.96 3.85
CA LYS A 220 15.60 19.34 3.89
C LYS A 220 17.12 19.35 3.89
N VAL A 221 17.72 20.16 3.03
CA VAL A 221 19.17 20.30 2.89
C VAL A 221 19.61 21.64 3.46
N GLU A 222 20.31 21.60 4.58
CA GLU A 222 20.88 22.81 5.18
C GLU A 222 22.35 22.97 4.75
N SER A 223 22.64 24.13 4.15
CA SER A 223 23.99 24.42 3.65
C SER A 223 24.68 25.44 4.55
N ASN A 224 25.42 24.94 5.52
CA ASN A 224 26.27 25.77 6.40
C ASN A 224 27.76 25.60 5.99
N GLY A 225 28.12 26.06 4.80
CA GLY A 225 29.48 25.96 4.29
C GLY A 225 30.01 24.50 4.25
N ARG A 226 31.06 24.21 5.02
CA ARG A 226 31.67 22.86 5.09
C ARG A 226 30.81 21.82 5.87
N ARG A 227 29.73 22.24 6.51
CA ARG A 227 28.86 21.39 7.37
C ARG A 227 27.43 21.28 6.81
N SER A 228 27.32 20.92 5.54
CA SER A 228 26.00 20.66 4.95
C SER A 228 25.38 19.40 5.55
N GLU A 229 24.15 19.51 6.00
CA GLU A 229 23.36 18.44 6.62
C GLU A 229 22.11 18.15 5.78
N VAL A 230 21.65 16.91 5.83
CA VAL A 230 20.38 16.46 5.25
C VAL A 230 19.53 15.88 6.36
N SER A 231 18.30 16.35 6.47
CA SER A 231 17.34 15.87 7.45
C SER A 231 16.04 15.37 6.79
N LEU A 232 15.42 14.36 7.39
CA LEU A 232 14.10 13.89 7.02
C LEU A 232 13.04 14.92 7.38
N THR A 233 12.04 15.04 6.52
CA THR A 233 10.78 15.74 6.83
C THR A 233 9.71 14.73 7.26
N GLU A 234 8.55 15.22 7.69
CA GLU A 234 7.37 14.37 7.96
C GLU A 234 6.91 13.65 6.69
N GLN A 235 6.95 14.33 5.53
CA GLN A 235 6.65 13.71 4.23
C GLN A 235 7.65 12.61 3.88
N GLY A 236 8.93 12.80 4.18
CA GLY A 236 9.96 11.78 3.98
C GLY A 236 9.75 10.54 4.84
N ILE A 237 9.37 10.71 6.11
CA ILE A 237 9.01 9.61 7.01
C ILE A 237 7.77 8.88 6.48
N THR A 238 6.75 9.63 6.07
CA THR A 238 5.52 9.08 5.47
C THR A 238 5.82 8.28 4.19
N ALA A 239 6.66 8.84 3.30
CA ALA A 239 7.07 8.15 2.07
C ALA A 239 7.82 6.85 2.37
N LEU A 240 8.70 6.85 3.35
CA LEU A 240 9.41 5.64 3.77
C LEU A 240 8.45 4.58 4.33
N ARG A 241 7.46 4.99 5.10
CA ARG A 241 6.41 4.10 5.63
C ARG A 241 5.57 3.46 4.51
N ILE A 242 5.21 4.23 3.49
CA ILE A 242 4.40 3.75 2.36
C ILE A 242 5.22 2.91 1.37
N PHE A 243 6.40 3.37 0.99
CA PHE A 243 7.19 2.83 -0.12
C PHE A 243 8.41 2.03 0.32
N GLY A 244 8.86 2.17 1.57
CA GLY A 244 10.03 1.44 2.10
C GLY A 244 9.86 -0.08 1.95
N THR A 245 10.97 -0.81 1.90
CA THR A 245 10.93 -2.29 1.94
C THR A 245 10.32 -2.76 3.27
N PRO A 246 9.41 -3.73 3.25
CA PRO A 246 8.87 -4.33 4.48
C PRO A 246 9.95 -5.03 5.28
#